data_510d6ccc7cff71f9690e8cf1023f4015
#
_entry.id   510d6ccc7cff71f9690e8cf1023f4015
#
_cell.length_a   1.000
_cell.length_b   1.000
_cell.length_c   1.000
_cell.angle_alpha   90.00
_cell.angle_beta   90.00
_cell.angle_gamma   90.00
#
_symmetry.space_group_name_H-M   'P 1'
#
loop_
_entity.id
_entity.type
_entity.pdbx_description
1 polymer ?
#
loop_
_entity_poly.entity_id
_entity_poly.type
_entity_poly.pdbx_seq_one_letter_code
_entity_poly.pdbx_strand_id
1 'polypeptide(L)'
;MNDFLSLAQKRYAVRSYLPKPVEAEKLERILEAGRVAPTAKNTQPFRFLVVQHPERLKKLSACTNVKGYPLAIIVCSVASEVWVRPFDGKSKPDTDAATHMLLEATDLDLGSCWLMHFDPAPIREQFRIPEGTEPEYILAIGYPAEDSHPSERHTKRKPLEDLVVEESF
;
A
#
# COMPACT_ATOMS: atom_id res chain seq x y z
N MET A 1 -22.64 -8.18 -1.52
CA MET A 1 -21.84 -7.07 -0.95
C MET A 1 -21.11 -7.64 0.25
N ASN A 2 -19.80 -7.68 0.20
CA ASN A 2 -19.03 -8.15 1.37
C ASN A 2 -19.21 -7.12 2.49
N ASP A 3 -19.50 -7.61 3.70
CA ASP A 3 -19.38 -6.79 4.90
C ASP A 3 -17.93 -6.29 5.04
N PHE A 4 -17.76 -5.04 5.45
CA PHE A 4 -16.42 -4.41 5.57
C PHE A 4 -15.48 -5.22 6.48
N LEU A 5 -15.99 -5.73 7.61
CA LEU A 5 -15.18 -6.54 8.52
C LEU A 5 -14.69 -7.83 7.85
N SER A 6 -15.56 -8.49 7.11
CA SER A 6 -15.23 -9.70 6.35
C SER A 6 -14.15 -9.40 5.29
N LEU A 7 -14.24 -8.27 4.59
CA LEU A 7 -13.23 -7.84 3.62
C LEU A 7 -11.88 -7.57 4.30
N ALA A 8 -11.89 -6.88 5.43
CA ALA A 8 -10.68 -6.58 6.20
C ALA A 8 -10.01 -7.86 6.73
N GLN A 9 -10.80 -8.87 7.12
CA GLN A 9 -10.31 -10.19 7.54
C GLN A 9 -9.79 -11.02 6.36
N LYS A 10 -10.43 -10.94 5.17
CA LYS A 10 -10.01 -11.64 3.96
C LYS A 10 -8.63 -11.16 3.48
N ARG A 11 -8.30 -9.88 3.61
CA ARG A 11 -7.05 -9.29 3.15
C ARG A 11 -5.85 -9.86 3.91
N TYR A 12 -4.88 -10.42 3.20
CA TYR A 12 -3.59 -10.84 3.76
C TYR A 12 -2.42 -10.38 2.89
N ALA A 13 -1.20 -10.47 3.40
CA ALA A 13 0.02 -10.11 2.67
C ALA A 13 0.42 -11.24 1.71
N VAL A 14 0.04 -11.10 0.44
CA VAL A 14 0.40 -12.02 -0.66
C VAL A 14 1.84 -11.76 -1.09
N ARG A 15 2.63 -12.83 -1.24
CA ARG A 15 4.04 -12.75 -1.62
C ARG A 15 4.43 -13.64 -2.79
N SER A 16 3.46 -14.40 -3.32
CA SER A 16 3.59 -15.25 -4.51
C SER A 16 2.45 -14.92 -5.47
N TYR A 17 2.77 -14.60 -6.72
CA TYR A 17 1.84 -14.07 -7.70
C TYR A 17 1.88 -14.87 -8.99
N LEU A 18 0.73 -14.97 -9.66
CA LEU A 18 0.66 -15.45 -11.03
C LEU A 18 1.26 -14.40 -11.98
N PRO A 19 1.91 -14.81 -13.08
CA PRO A 19 2.44 -13.90 -14.10
C PRO A 19 1.31 -13.36 -15.01
N LYS A 20 0.19 -12.98 -14.41
CA LYS A 20 -1.00 -12.47 -15.08
C LYS A 20 -1.07 -10.95 -14.86
N PRO A 21 -1.14 -10.13 -15.92
CA PRO A 21 -1.32 -8.69 -15.79
C PRO A 21 -2.61 -8.35 -15.02
N VAL A 22 -2.59 -7.25 -14.30
CA VAL A 22 -3.79 -6.65 -13.71
C VAL A 22 -4.48 -5.81 -14.79
N GLU A 23 -5.77 -6.00 -14.94
CA GLU A 23 -6.60 -5.29 -15.91
C GLU A 23 -6.67 -3.78 -15.58
N ALA A 24 -6.72 -2.96 -16.63
CA ALA A 24 -6.73 -1.50 -16.48
C ALA A 24 -7.89 -1.00 -15.61
N GLU A 25 -9.06 -1.59 -15.76
CA GLU A 25 -10.27 -1.26 -14.97
C GLU A 25 -10.08 -1.54 -13.48
N LYS A 26 -9.41 -2.64 -13.13
CA LYS A 26 -9.08 -2.96 -11.73
C LYS A 26 -8.05 -1.98 -11.16
N LEU A 27 -7.04 -1.65 -11.95
CA LEU A 27 -6.05 -0.65 -11.55
C LEU A 27 -6.71 0.71 -11.29
N GLU A 28 -7.61 1.14 -12.18
CA GLU A 28 -8.33 2.41 -12.03
C GLU A 28 -9.15 2.45 -10.74
N ARG A 29 -9.87 1.37 -10.42
CA ARG A 29 -10.62 1.24 -9.15
C ARG A 29 -9.70 1.31 -7.93
N ILE A 30 -8.55 0.66 -7.97
CA ILE A 30 -7.57 0.69 -6.88
C ILE A 30 -7.03 2.11 -6.67
N LEU A 31 -6.70 2.82 -7.77
CA LEU A 31 -6.22 4.19 -7.69
C LEU A 31 -7.31 5.13 -7.16
N GLU A 32 -8.56 4.94 -7.57
CA GLU A 32 -9.71 5.71 -7.08
C GLU A 32 -9.94 5.47 -5.58
N ALA A 33 -9.82 4.23 -5.10
CA ALA A 33 -9.90 3.93 -3.67
C ALA A 33 -8.82 4.70 -2.87
N GLY A 34 -7.60 4.79 -3.40
CA GLY A 34 -6.55 5.61 -2.80
C GLY A 34 -6.86 7.11 -2.85
N ARG A 35 -7.42 7.58 -3.98
CA ARG A 35 -7.77 9.01 -4.17
C ARG A 35 -8.83 9.51 -3.19
N VAL A 36 -9.81 8.67 -2.85
CA VAL A 36 -10.90 9.04 -1.92
C VAL A 36 -10.54 8.85 -0.44
N ALA A 37 -9.33 8.38 -0.13
CA ALA A 37 -8.89 8.24 1.24
C ALA A 37 -8.88 9.60 1.96
N PRO A 38 -9.32 9.66 3.24
CA PRO A 38 -9.30 10.90 4.00
C PRO A 38 -7.86 11.35 4.28
N THR A 39 -7.64 12.64 4.28
CA THR A 39 -6.36 13.24 4.68
C THR A 39 -6.57 14.42 5.62
N ALA A 40 -5.59 14.73 6.46
CA ALA A 40 -5.65 15.86 7.35
C ALA A 40 -5.94 17.15 6.56
N LYS A 41 -7.05 17.84 6.88
CA LYS A 41 -7.53 19.03 6.16
C LYS A 41 -7.70 18.84 4.64
N ASN A 42 -7.85 17.61 4.19
CA ASN A 42 -7.98 17.26 2.77
C ASN A 42 -6.80 17.77 1.91
N THR A 43 -5.59 17.76 2.47
CA THR A 43 -4.39 18.22 1.75
C THR A 43 -3.94 17.28 0.64
N GLN A 44 -4.34 16.00 0.69
CA GLN A 44 -4.04 14.98 -0.32
C GLN A 44 -2.55 14.93 -0.70
N PRO A 45 -1.64 14.79 0.28
CA PRO A 45 -0.20 14.98 0.09
C PRO A 45 0.48 13.75 -0.51
N PHE A 46 -0.16 13.07 -1.43
CA PHE A 46 0.33 11.84 -2.01
C PHE A 46 0.36 11.87 -3.54
N ARG A 47 1.27 11.09 -4.10
CA ARG A 47 1.35 10.75 -5.53
C ARG A 47 1.47 9.25 -5.67
N PHE A 48 0.78 8.69 -6.66
CA PHE A 48 0.79 7.27 -6.96
C PHE A 48 1.61 7.01 -8.21
N LEU A 49 2.81 6.45 -8.03
CA LEU A 49 3.65 6.06 -9.15
C LEU A 49 3.34 4.61 -9.51
N VAL A 50 2.67 4.41 -10.63
CA VAL A 50 2.27 3.09 -11.13
C VAL A 50 3.41 2.49 -11.95
N VAL A 51 3.76 1.24 -11.64
CA VAL A 51 4.82 0.48 -12.32
C VAL A 51 4.24 -0.85 -12.80
N GLN A 52 4.17 -1.04 -14.13
CA GLN A 52 3.70 -2.27 -14.79
C GLN A 52 4.67 -2.79 -15.85
N HIS A 53 5.62 -1.96 -16.30
CA HIS A 53 6.59 -2.38 -17.30
C HIS A 53 7.53 -3.43 -16.72
N PRO A 54 7.68 -4.63 -17.35
CA PRO A 54 8.43 -5.76 -16.79
C PRO A 54 9.86 -5.43 -16.34
N GLU A 55 10.62 -4.68 -17.15
CA GLU A 55 12.00 -4.29 -16.81
C GLU A 55 12.06 -3.34 -15.60
N ARG A 56 11.07 -2.46 -15.44
CA ARG A 56 10.98 -1.58 -14.27
C ARG A 56 10.56 -2.34 -13.02
N LEU A 57 9.60 -3.27 -13.14
CA LEU A 57 9.21 -4.17 -12.05
C LEU A 57 10.36 -5.05 -11.59
N LYS A 58 11.15 -5.59 -12.53
CA LYS A 58 12.34 -6.38 -12.21
C LYS A 58 13.36 -5.57 -11.40
N LYS A 59 13.62 -4.33 -11.79
CA LYS A 59 14.51 -3.43 -11.05
C LYS A 59 13.94 -3.07 -9.69
N LEU A 60 12.65 -2.73 -9.61
CA LEU A 60 11.98 -2.41 -8.34
C LEU A 60 12.01 -3.61 -7.38
N SER A 61 11.71 -4.81 -7.88
CA SER A 61 11.73 -6.02 -7.07
C SER A 61 13.14 -6.40 -6.58
N ALA A 62 14.21 -5.89 -7.20
CA ALA A 62 15.56 -6.05 -6.66
C ALA A 62 15.78 -5.26 -5.36
N CYS A 63 15.03 -4.18 -5.16
CA CYS A 63 15.08 -3.35 -3.95
C CYS A 63 14.16 -3.87 -2.83
N THR A 64 13.40 -4.96 -3.05
CA THR A 64 12.42 -5.49 -2.10
C THR A 64 12.60 -6.97 -1.84
N ASN A 65 11.95 -7.48 -0.81
CA ASN A 65 11.96 -8.91 -0.46
C ASN A 65 10.79 -9.71 -1.06
N VAL A 66 9.93 -9.07 -1.88
CA VAL A 66 8.84 -9.72 -2.62
C VAL A 66 9.13 -9.64 -4.12
N LYS A 67 8.84 -10.70 -4.83
CA LYS A 67 9.15 -10.85 -6.26
C LYS A 67 7.92 -11.26 -7.06
N GLY A 68 7.99 -11.07 -8.38
CA GLY A 68 7.03 -11.64 -9.33
C GLY A 68 5.67 -10.95 -9.39
N TYR A 69 5.47 -9.83 -8.68
CA TYR A 69 4.22 -9.06 -8.80
C TYR A 69 4.14 -8.37 -10.17
N PRO A 70 2.98 -8.44 -10.85
CA PRO A 70 2.79 -7.84 -12.18
C PRO A 70 2.49 -6.34 -12.14
N LEU A 71 2.16 -5.81 -10.96
CA LEU A 71 1.85 -4.41 -10.73
C LEU A 71 2.48 -3.96 -9.42
N ALA A 72 3.07 -2.79 -9.41
CA ALA A 72 3.42 -2.06 -8.19
C ALA A 72 2.87 -0.64 -8.21
N ILE A 73 2.43 -0.15 -7.06
CA ILE A 73 2.11 1.26 -6.84
C ILE A 73 3.05 1.76 -5.75
N ILE A 74 3.92 2.71 -6.10
CA ILE A 74 4.75 3.40 -5.12
C ILE A 74 3.94 4.61 -4.64
N VAL A 75 3.57 4.61 -3.38
CA VAL A 75 2.90 5.72 -2.73
C VAL A 75 3.97 6.68 -2.23
N CYS A 76 3.96 7.88 -2.77
CA CYS A 76 4.91 8.93 -2.40
C CYS A 76 4.19 10.04 -1.64
N SER A 77 4.84 10.62 -0.64
CA SER A 77 4.40 11.85 0.02
C SER A 77 5.06 13.07 -0.63
N VAL A 78 4.35 14.19 -0.66
CA VAL A 78 4.86 15.49 -1.10
C VAL A 78 5.03 16.38 0.12
N ALA A 79 6.26 16.65 0.53
CA ALA A 79 6.59 17.30 1.80
C ALA A 79 5.90 18.66 1.99
N SER A 80 5.78 19.47 0.91
CA SER A 80 5.12 20.79 0.95
C SER A 80 3.60 20.73 1.13
N GLU A 81 2.98 19.56 0.91
CA GLU A 81 1.53 19.35 1.00
C GLU A 81 1.12 18.62 2.29
N VAL A 82 2.10 18.04 3.03
CA VAL A 82 1.83 17.34 4.29
C VAL A 82 1.38 18.32 5.35
N TRP A 83 0.22 18.06 5.96
CA TRP A 83 -0.23 18.88 7.09
C TRP A 83 0.66 18.66 8.33
N VAL A 84 1.13 19.76 8.88
CA VAL A 84 1.93 19.77 10.10
C VAL A 84 1.05 20.18 11.28
N ARG A 85 1.08 19.40 12.33
CA ARG A 85 0.30 19.67 13.54
C ARG A 85 0.83 20.93 14.23
N PRO A 86 -0.02 21.94 14.49
CA PRO A 86 0.45 23.26 14.95
C PRO A 86 1.05 23.27 16.36
N PHE A 87 0.77 22.25 17.18
CA PHE A 87 1.20 22.24 18.59
C PHE A 87 2.60 21.66 18.81
N ASP A 88 3.06 20.75 17.97
CA ASP A 88 4.33 20.06 18.16
C ASP A 88 5.17 19.91 16.89
N GLY A 89 4.71 20.49 15.79
CA GLY A 89 5.41 20.45 14.51
C GLY A 89 5.51 19.05 13.88
N LYS A 90 4.77 18.06 14.41
CA LYS A 90 4.83 16.69 13.89
C LYS A 90 3.93 16.55 12.67
N SER A 91 4.47 15.94 11.65
CA SER A 91 3.74 15.43 10.51
C SER A 91 3.84 13.90 10.48
N LYS A 92 2.84 13.25 9.92
CA LYS A 92 2.93 11.82 9.59
C LYS A 92 2.57 11.66 8.13
N PRO A 93 3.29 10.84 7.37
CA PRO A 93 2.85 10.43 6.05
C PRO A 93 1.47 9.80 6.16
N ASP A 94 0.60 10.14 5.22
CA ASP A 94 -0.77 9.64 5.21
C ASP A 94 -0.76 8.20 4.68
N THR A 95 -1.12 7.25 5.53
CA THR A 95 -1.13 5.81 5.21
C THR A 95 -2.49 5.31 4.74
N ASP A 96 -3.53 6.13 4.86
CA ASP A 96 -4.91 5.70 4.64
C ASP A 96 -5.16 5.35 3.17
N ALA A 97 -4.56 6.10 2.24
CA ALA A 97 -4.62 5.78 0.82
C ALA A 97 -4.12 4.36 0.52
N ALA A 98 -3.00 3.94 1.12
CA ALA A 98 -2.47 2.59 0.94
C ALA A 98 -3.44 1.53 1.48
N THR A 99 -4.03 1.75 2.65
CA THR A 99 -5.03 0.83 3.24
C THR A 99 -6.25 0.68 2.34
N HIS A 100 -6.80 1.78 1.82
CA HIS A 100 -7.94 1.76 0.90
C HIS A 100 -7.61 0.96 -0.37
N MET A 101 -6.44 1.18 -0.97
CA MET A 101 -5.98 0.44 -2.16
C MET A 101 -5.85 -1.07 -1.90
N LEU A 102 -5.32 -1.47 -0.74
CA LEU A 102 -5.19 -2.89 -0.37
C LEU A 102 -6.54 -3.57 -0.19
N LEU A 103 -7.50 -2.88 0.40
CA LEU A 103 -8.86 -3.39 0.59
C LEU A 103 -9.59 -3.49 -0.75
N GLU A 104 -9.49 -2.48 -1.62
CA GLU A 104 -10.07 -2.53 -2.96
C GLU A 104 -9.44 -3.64 -3.81
N ALA A 105 -8.12 -3.81 -3.77
CA ALA A 105 -7.46 -4.93 -4.44
C ALA A 105 -8.03 -6.29 -3.97
N THR A 106 -8.32 -6.42 -2.67
CA THR A 106 -8.89 -7.64 -2.10
C THR A 106 -10.34 -7.85 -2.53
N ASP A 107 -11.15 -6.79 -2.65
CA ASP A 107 -12.53 -6.85 -3.15
C ASP A 107 -12.57 -7.26 -4.63
N LEU A 108 -11.54 -6.89 -5.38
CA LEU A 108 -11.34 -7.26 -6.78
C LEU A 108 -10.70 -8.67 -6.98
N ASP A 109 -10.60 -9.48 -5.92
CA ASP A 109 -9.95 -10.80 -5.91
C ASP A 109 -8.47 -10.76 -6.31
N LEU A 110 -7.79 -9.64 -6.06
CA LEU A 110 -6.35 -9.49 -6.18
C LEU A 110 -5.68 -9.70 -4.82
N GLY A 111 -4.46 -10.22 -4.87
CA GLY A 111 -3.57 -10.25 -3.73
C GLY A 111 -2.72 -8.99 -3.66
N SER A 112 -2.40 -8.59 -2.46
CA SER A 112 -1.56 -7.42 -2.25
C SER A 112 -0.56 -7.60 -1.10
N CYS A 113 0.58 -6.91 -1.18
CA CYS A 113 1.54 -6.83 -0.09
C CYS A 113 2.03 -5.40 0.09
N TRP A 114 1.97 -4.91 1.32
CA TRP A 114 2.52 -3.63 1.72
C TRP A 114 4.01 -3.79 2.04
N LEU A 115 4.88 -3.17 1.26
CA LEU A 115 6.31 -3.23 1.42
C LEU A 115 6.81 -1.90 2.00
N MET A 116 7.41 -1.98 3.19
CA MET A 116 7.98 -0.83 3.90
C MET A 116 9.50 -0.95 4.06
N HIS A 117 10.05 -2.16 3.91
CA HIS A 117 11.47 -2.41 4.07
C HIS A 117 12.18 -2.35 2.72
N PHE A 118 12.62 -1.17 2.34
CA PHE A 118 13.41 -0.89 1.15
C PHE A 118 14.30 0.34 1.36
N ASP A 119 15.38 0.43 0.58
CA ASP A 119 16.17 1.67 0.49
C ASP A 119 15.49 2.62 -0.53
N PRO A 120 15.10 3.84 -0.13
CA PRO A 120 14.47 4.79 -1.03
C PRO A 120 15.43 5.36 -2.08
N ALA A 121 16.74 5.42 -1.83
CA ALA A 121 17.69 6.08 -2.71
C ALA A 121 17.76 5.48 -4.13
N PRO A 122 17.92 4.14 -4.33
CA PRO A 122 17.88 3.54 -5.65
C PRO A 122 16.53 3.74 -6.36
N ILE A 123 15.42 3.77 -5.60
CA ILE A 123 14.08 3.98 -6.15
C ILE A 123 13.94 5.42 -6.66
N ARG A 124 14.40 6.41 -5.88
CA ARG A 124 14.40 7.81 -6.29
C ARG A 124 15.15 8.02 -7.60
N GLU A 125 16.35 7.47 -7.71
CA GLU A 125 17.18 7.58 -8.90
C GLU A 125 16.52 6.89 -10.12
N GLN A 126 16.11 5.64 -9.95
CA GLN A 126 15.54 4.82 -11.01
C GLN A 126 14.26 5.38 -11.61
N PHE A 127 13.40 5.93 -10.76
CA PHE A 127 12.09 6.47 -11.14
C PHE A 127 12.08 7.99 -11.28
N ARG A 128 13.24 8.66 -11.08
CA ARG A 128 13.39 10.12 -11.16
C ARG A 128 12.40 10.85 -10.27
N ILE A 129 12.25 10.36 -9.03
CA ILE A 129 11.37 10.98 -8.05
C ILE A 129 11.95 12.35 -7.67
N PRO A 130 11.20 13.45 -7.84
CA PRO A 130 11.73 14.79 -7.60
C PRO A 130 12.06 15.05 -6.13
N GLU A 131 12.90 16.03 -5.88
CA GLU A 131 13.17 16.53 -4.54
C GLU A 131 11.87 17.01 -3.87
N GLY A 132 11.74 16.78 -2.56
CA GLY A 132 10.51 17.09 -1.81
C GLY A 132 9.39 16.06 -1.97
N THR A 133 9.61 15.00 -2.76
CA THR A 133 8.70 13.84 -2.87
C THR A 133 9.40 12.61 -2.35
N GLU A 134 8.81 11.93 -1.36
CA GLU A 134 9.41 10.75 -0.72
C GLU A 134 8.60 9.47 -1.02
N PRO A 135 9.25 8.40 -1.49
CA PRO A 135 8.61 7.09 -1.62
C PRO A 135 8.42 6.47 -0.23
N GLU A 136 7.19 6.42 0.23
CA GLU A 136 6.84 5.94 1.57
C GLU A 136 6.59 4.43 1.60
N TYR A 137 5.87 3.93 0.62
CA TYR A 137 5.43 2.55 0.55
C TYR A 137 5.43 2.04 -0.88
N ILE A 138 5.61 0.72 -1.02
CA ILE A 138 5.37 0.02 -2.28
C ILE A 138 4.23 -0.98 -2.04
N LEU A 139 3.19 -0.90 -2.84
CA LEU A 139 2.11 -1.88 -2.87
C LEU A 139 2.38 -2.83 -4.03
N ALA A 140 2.78 -4.06 -3.74
CA ALA A 140 2.87 -5.14 -4.71
C ALA A 140 1.48 -5.75 -4.90
N ILE A 141 0.98 -5.82 -6.13
CA ILE A 141 -0.40 -6.22 -6.43
C ILE A 141 -0.41 -7.19 -7.61
N GLY A 142 -1.28 -8.18 -7.55
CA GLY A 142 -1.46 -9.16 -8.62
C GLY A 142 -2.38 -10.30 -8.21
N TYR A 143 -2.61 -11.24 -9.10
CA TYR A 143 -3.34 -12.46 -8.77
C TYR A 143 -2.48 -13.35 -7.88
N PRO A 144 -2.99 -13.82 -6.72
CA PRO A 144 -2.26 -14.77 -5.89
C PRO A 144 -1.94 -16.05 -6.67
N ALA A 145 -0.73 -16.58 -6.48
CA ALA A 145 -0.41 -17.91 -6.99
C ALA A 145 -1.22 -18.99 -6.25
N GLU A 146 -1.37 -20.17 -6.85
CA GLU A 146 -2.18 -21.26 -6.28
C GLU A 146 -1.69 -21.70 -4.90
N ASP A 147 -0.39 -21.61 -4.65
CA ASP A 147 0.27 -21.93 -3.37
C ASP A 147 0.24 -20.78 -2.37
N SER A 148 -0.32 -19.64 -2.74
CA SER A 148 -0.36 -18.46 -1.87
C SER A 148 -1.42 -18.63 -0.78
N HIS A 149 -1.00 -18.56 0.48
CA HIS A 149 -1.89 -18.65 1.63
C HIS A 149 -1.49 -17.64 2.71
N PRO A 150 -2.43 -17.26 3.58
CA PRO A 150 -2.11 -16.42 4.73
C PRO A 150 -1.05 -17.05 5.63
N SER A 151 -0.10 -16.27 6.12
CA SER A 151 0.83 -16.75 7.12
C SER A 151 0.10 -16.96 8.47
N GLU A 152 0.68 -17.75 9.38
CA GLU A 152 0.16 -17.94 10.74
C GLU A 152 -0.06 -16.61 11.49
N ARG A 153 0.71 -15.57 11.16
CA ARG A 153 0.56 -14.22 11.75
C ARG A 153 -0.73 -13.54 11.36
N HIS A 154 -1.40 -13.99 10.31
CA HIS A 154 -2.63 -13.37 9.80
C HIS A 154 -3.76 -13.42 10.82
N THR A 155 -3.89 -14.52 11.54
CA THR A 155 -4.92 -14.73 12.56
C THR A 155 -4.46 -14.39 13.98
N LYS A 156 -3.13 -14.24 14.22
CA LYS A 156 -2.61 -13.86 15.52
C LYS A 156 -2.90 -12.39 15.80
N ARG A 157 -3.86 -12.13 16.67
CA ARG A 157 -4.23 -10.78 17.13
C ARG A 157 -4.22 -10.77 18.65
N LYS A 158 -3.87 -9.62 19.21
CA LYS A 158 -4.11 -9.37 20.64
C LYS A 158 -5.61 -9.40 20.90
N PRO A 159 -6.05 -9.85 22.10
CA PRO A 159 -7.41 -9.67 22.54
C PRO A 159 -7.84 -8.21 22.46
N LEU A 160 -9.12 -7.95 22.21
CA LEU A 160 -9.61 -6.58 22.06
C LEU A 160 -9.42 -5.75 23.32
N GLU A 161 -9.58 -6.38 24.49
CA GLU A 161 -9.36 -5.79 25.80
C GLU A 161 -7.93 -5.28 26.03
N ASP A 162 -6.94 -5.89 25.38
CA ASP A 162 -5.54 -5.42 25.43
C ASP A 162 -5.28 -4.16 24.57
N LEU A 163 -6.21 -3.82 23.70
CA LEU A 163 -6.09 -2.72 22.74
C LEU A 163 -6.98 -1.55 23.09
N VAL A 164 -8.03 -1.78 23.90
CA VAL A 164 -8.99 -0.76 24.29
C VAL A 164 -8.66 -0.26 25.69
N VAL A 165 -8.56 1.04 25.84
CA VAL A 165 -8.46 1.72 27.14
C VAL A 165 -9.61 2.69 27.21
N GLU A 166 -10.42 2.57 28.28
CA GLU A 166 -11.59 3.41 28.48
C GLU A 166 -11.20 4.63 29.34
N GLU A 167 -11.49 5.83 28.81
CA GLU A 167 -11.38 7.15 29.45
C GLU A 167 -9.95 7.58 29.85
N SER A 168 -9.11 6.72 30.41
CA SER A 168 -7.73 7.07 30.83
C SER A 168 -6.81 5.86 30.83
N PHE A 169 -5.50 6.07 30.56
CA PHE A 169 -4.46 5.07 30.76
C PHE A 169 -4.09 4.92 32.24
#